data_0eafe851be20dbdcd8c1a1d16c3b07bd
#
_entry.id   0eafe851be20dbdcd8c1a1d16c3b07bd
#
_cell.length_a   1.000
_cell.length_b   1.000
_cell.length_c   1.000
_cell.angle_alpha   90.00
_cell.angle_beta   90.00
_cell.angle_gamma   90.00
#
_symmetry.space_group_name_H-M   'P 1'
#
loop_
_entity.id
_entity.type
_entity.pdbx_description
1 polymer ?
#
loop_
_entity_poly.entity_id
_entity_poly.type
_entity_poly.pdbx_seq_one_letter_code
_entity_poly.pdbx_strand_id
1 'polypeptide(L)'
;MDGKKRILMIADADSFWTRRLMEHLLLPAGYELVLFPIWGDGGKYADFYRANGVTVYHDRHTLPVIRHIPRLRMWARIALDARDLKRLGPFDIVHNHYLSQRDLALGRLVARRFHAHWACSFWGSDLLRASPLALRRMRPYLRLCDAISVHSELNRTMIRRVYGEEIAQKTTLLYFGQTGYADIDRARERFTPAQCRARFGIAPDRFVVCVGYSASSAQQQLEVLEALQLLPAERLRRMTLVLQQTYGENDPAYVARTRELAGRLPCQTVVLTQFLGPEDSAMLRLSADVFILAIRTDAFSASMQEYLYAGACVLKGAWLGYPQLEDMGIELASFRDFADIPALVARAMDGALTGLAPGQRALFPRLYSWEAVRESWLSLYR
;
A
#
# COMPACT_ATOMS: atom_id res chain seq x y z
N MET A 1 18.85 -33.14 5.93
CA MET A 1 17.65 -32.29 6.21
C MET A 1 18.14 -30.86 6.24
N ASP A 2 17.96 -30.12 5.15
CA ASP A 2 18.24 -28.69 5.14
C ASP A 2 17.31 -28.04 6.15
N GLY A 3 17.89 -27.48 7.22
CA GLY A 3 17.13 -26.76 8.23
C GLY A 3 16.40 -25.57 7.62
N LYS A 4 15.23 -25.23 8.14
CA LYS A 4 14.48 -24.03 7.69
C LYS A 4 15.39 -22.81 7.81
N LYS A 5 15.54 -22.05 6.71
CA LYS A 5 16.27 -20.75 6.76
C LYS A 5 15.57 -19.77 7.69
N ARG A 6 16.35 -19.04 8.47
CA ARG A 6 15.86 -18.10 9.48
C ARG A 6 16.08 -16.65 9.05
N ILE A 7 15.02 -15.86 9.06
CA ILE A 7 15.04 -14.46 8.68
C ILE A 7 14.85 -13.56 9.90
N LEU A 8 15.74 -12.59 10.07
CA LEU A 8 15.49 -11.42 10.91
C LEU A 8 14.85 -10.33 10.06
N MET A 9 13.58 -10.03 10.31
CA MET A 9 12.87 -8.87 9.75
C MET A 9 13.03 -7.67 10.67
N ILE A 10 13.61 -6.58 10.18
CA ILE A 10 13.68 -5.28 10.87
C ILE A 10 12.63 -4.39 10.20
N ALA A 11 11.43 -4.33 10.79
CA ALA A 11 10.23 -3.77 10.15
C ALA A 11 9.24 -3.16 11.15
N ASP A 12 8.25 -2.43 10.66
CA ASP A 12 7.12 -1.99 11.46
C ASP A 12 6.23 -3.19 11.83
N ALA A 13 6.15 -3.50 13.11
CA ALA A 13 5.43 -4.67 13.61
C ALA A 13 3.90 -4.54 13.54
N ASP A 14 3.38 -3.32 13.49
CA ASP A 14 1.94 -3.05 13.39
C ASP A 14 1.50 -2.65 11.97
N SER A 15 2.42 -2.80 11.00
CA SER A 15 2.13 -2.55 9.58
C SER A 15 1.36 -3.71 8.96
N PHE A 16 0.27 -3.36 8.29
CA PHE A 16 -0.49 -4.29 7.44
C PHE A 16 0.40 -4.95 6.37
N TRP A 17 1.32 -4.20 5.78
CA TRP A 17 2.20 -4.69 4.72
C TRP A 17 3.25 -5.69 5.25
N THR A 18 3.83 -5.43 6.42
CA THR A 18 4.74 -6.38 7.08
C THR A 18 4.05 -7.72 7.35
N ARG A 19 2.84 -7.66 7.91
CA ARG A 19 2.02 -8.86 8.13
C ARG A 19 1.75 -9.60 6.82
N ARG A 20 1.32 -8.90 5.76
CA ARG A 20 0.99 -9.50 4.46
C ARG A 20 2.18 -10.15 3.79
N LEU A 21 3.36 -9.52 3.87
CA LEU A 21 4.60 -10.12 3.37
C LEU A 21 4.91 -11.44 4.07
N MET A 22 4.75 -11.50 5.40
CA MET A 22 4.92 -12.74 6.15
C MET A 22 3.88 -13.79 5.77
N GLU A 23 2.60 -13.41 5.76
CA GLU A 23 1.45 -14.30 5.53
C GLU A 23 1.45 -14.95 4.15
N HIS A 24 1.75 -14.17 3.10
CA HIS A 24 1.61 -14.64 1.73
C HIS A 24 2.92 -15.06 1.07
N LEU A 25 4.06 -14.68 1.63
CA LEU A 25 5.36 -14.97 1.04
C LEU A 25 6.25 -15.80 1.95
N LEU A 26 6.64 -15.26 3.13
CA LEU A 26 7.74 -15.81 3.91
C LEU A 26 7.34 -17.11 4.62
N LEU A 27 6.19 -17.13 5.28
CA LEU A 27 5.68 -18.33 5.98
C LEU A 27 5.37 -19.48 5.00
N PRO A 28 4.67 -19.24 3.86
CA PRO A 28 4.47 -20.29 2.86
C PRO A 28 5.75 -20.78 2.17
N ALA A 29 6.82 -19.96 2.16
CA ALA A 29 8.13 -20.38 1.68
C ALA A 29 8.93 -21.19 2.72
N GLY A 30 8.39 -21.39 3.93
CA GLY A 30 8.98 -22.20 4.98
C GLY A 30 10.03 -21.51 5.83
N TYR A 31 10.15 -20.18 5.78
CA TYR A 31 11.08 -19.44 6.62
C TYR A 31 10.65 -19.40 8.07
N GLU A 32 11.62 -19.48 8.99
CA GLU A 32 11.44 -19.13 10.40
C GLU A 32 11.69 -17.64 10.59
N LEU A 33 10.77 -16.94 11.28
CA LEU A 33 10.75 -15.49 11.33
C LEU A 33 11.02 -14.97 12.74
N VAL A 34 11.95 -14.01 12.83
CA VAL A 34 12.15 -13.14 13.99
C VAL A 34 11.90 -11.70 13.54
N LEU A 35 11.00 -11.01 14.21
CA LEU A 35 10.64 -9.63 13.92
C LEU A 35 11.26 -8.70 14.95
N PHE A 36 12.08 -7.75 14.48
CA PHE A 36 12.56 -6.61 15.26
C PHE A 36 11.73 -5.38 14.92
N PRO A 37 10.90 -4.86 15.85
CA PRO A 37 10.07 -3.71 15.62
C PRO A 37 10.87 -2.41 15.49
N ILE A 38 10.70 -1.69 14.37
CA ILE A 38 11.18 -0.32 14.23
C ILE A 38 10.15 0.68 14.74
N TRP A 39 8.88 0.35 14.56
CA TRP A 39 7.68 1.02 15.09
C TRP A 39 6.68 -0.04 15.54
N GLY A 40 5.78 0.40 16.45
CA GLY A 40 4.83 -0.51 17.09
C GLY A 40 5.53 -1.51 18.01
N ASP A 41 4.74 -2.32 18.65
CA ASP A 41 5.22 -3.42 19.51
C ASP A 41 4.71 -4.80 19.05
N GLY A 42 3.96 -4.82 17.94
CA GLY A 42 3.34 -6.02 17.39
C GLY A 42 2.01 -6.38 18.03
N GLY A 43 1.51 -5.57 18.97
CA GLY A 43 0.25 -5.82 19.68
C GLY A 43 -0.96 -5.93 18.75
N LYS A 44 -0.99 -5.12 17.70
CA LYS A 44 -2.07 -5.15 16.70
C LYS A 44 -2.23 -6.51 16.01
N TYR A 45 -1.15 -7.25 15.83
CA TYR A 45 -1.13 -8.56 15.15
C TYR A 45 -0.56 -9.66 16.03
N ALA A 46 -0.62 -9.51 17.36
CA ALA A 46 -0.05 -10.47 18.31
C ALA A 46 -0.55 -11.90 18.12
N ASP A 47 -1.84 -12.07 17.87
CA ASP A 47 -2.43 -13.40 17.63
C ASP A 47 -1.92 -14.03 16.33
N PHE A 48 -1.77 -13.23 15.26
CA PHE A 48 -1.18 -13.69 14.01
C PHE A 48 0.27 -14.14 14.21
N TYR A 49 1.09 -13.35 14.90
CA TYR A 49 2.49 -13.71 15.18
C TYR A 49 2.60 -14.99 16.01
N ARG A 50 1.80 -15.09 17.06
CA ARG A 50 1.76 -16.27 17.93
C ARG A 50 1.31 -17.53 17.19
N ALA A 51 0.22 -17.44 16.41
CA ALA A 51 -0.33 -18.57 15.67
C ALA A 51 0.64 -19.11 14.60
N ASN A 52 1.53 -18.25 14.07
CA ASN A 52 2.48 -18.61 13.03
C ASN A 52 3.93 -18.79 13.53
N GLY A 53 4.15 -18.83 14.85
CA GLY A 53 5.48 -19.04 15.43
C GLY A 53 6.48 -17.92 15.15
N VAL A 54 6.01 -16.70 14.83
CA VAL A 54 6.88 -15.54 14.63
C VAL A 54 7.34 -15.00 15.97
N THR A 55 8.67 -14.97 16.20
CA THR A 55 9.24 -14.39 17.41
C THR A 55 9.32 -12.87 17.27
N VAL A 56 8.55 -12.13 18.05
CA VAL A 56 8.64 -10.66 18.09
C VAL A 56 9.63 -10.25 19.18
N TYR A 57 10.65 -9.47 18.82
CA TYR A 57 11.61 -8.92 19.77
C TYR A 57 10.97 -7.78 20.57
N HIS A 58 11.09 -7.85 21.88
CA HIS A 58 10.65 -6.78 22.78
C HIS A 58 11.86 -6.15 23.48
N ASP A 59 12.03 -4.86 23.19
CA ASP A 59 13.11 -4.08 23.79
C ASP A 59 12.93 -3.91 25.29
N ARG A 60 13.97 -4.25 26.04
CA ARG A 60 14.00 -4.14 27.51
C ARG A 60 15.01 -3.13 28.03
N HIS A 61 15.67 -2.38 27.11
CA HIS A 61 16.77 -1.51 27.50
C HIS A 61 16.31 -0.10 27.83
N THR A 62 16.55 0.32 29.08
CA THR A 62 16.46 1.71 29.51
C THR A 62 17.86 2.31 29.59
N LEU A 63 18.04 3.52 29.05
CA LEU A 63 19.32 4.22 29.02
C LEU A 63 19.19 5.62 29.69
N PRO A 64 18.90 5.67 31.03
CA PRO A 64 18.60 6.92 31.69
C PRO A 64 19.78 7.89 31.73
N VAL A 65 21.00 7.38 31.92
CA VAL A 65 22.22 8.19 32.07
C VAL A 65 22.58 8.99 30.80
N ILE A 66 22.32 8.42 29.63
CA ILE A 66 22.69 9.04 28.34
C ILE A 66 21.46 9.57 27.57
N ARG A 67 20.33 9.70 28.23
CA ARG A 67 19.06 10.13 27.57
C ARG A 67 19.17 11.50 26.89
N HIS A 68 20.03 12.37 27.36
CA HIS A 68 20.23 13.73 26.86
C HIS A 68 21.27 13.83 25.73
N ILE A 69 21.94 12.73 25.36
CA ILE A 69 22.94 12.69 24.28
C ILE A 69 22.41 11.80 23.14
N PRO A 70 21.62 12.33 22.20
CA PRO A 70 20.84 11.51 21.25
C PRO A 70 21.71 10.57 20.40
N ARG A 71 22.88 11.02 19.95
CA ARG A 71 23.79 10.20 19.13
C ARG A 71 24.38 9.04 19.92
N LEU A 72 24.86 9.30 21.14
CA LEU A 72 25.43 8.28 22.00
C LEU A 72 24.35 7.24 22.39
N ARG A 73 23.17 7.72 22.76
CA ARG A 73 21.99 6.88 23.04
C ARG A 73 21.65 5.98 21.86
N MET A 74 21.63 6.52 20.64
CA MET A 74 21.34 5.75 19.43
C MET A 74 22.34 4.60 19.24
N TRP A 75 23.64 4.88 19.32
CA TRP A 75 24.67 3.86 19.13
C TRP A 75 24.72 2.82 20.25
N ALA A 76 24.55 3.26 21.50
CA ALA A 76 24.46 2.36 22.65
C ALA A 76 23.24 1.42 22.49
N ARG A 77 22.11 1.96 22.02
CA ARG A 77 20.91 1.18 21.75
C ARG A 77 21.16 0.13 20.67
N ILE A 78 21.71 0.53 19.53
CA ILE A 78 22.08 -0.41 18.45
C ILE A 78 22.98 -1.52 18.95
N ALA A 79 23.97 -1.21 19.81
CA ALA A 79 24.88 -2.20 20.34
C ALA A 79 24.17 -3.22 21.27
N LEU A 80 23.26 -2.75 22.12
CA LEU A 80 22.46 -3.59 23.00
C LEU A 80 21.50 -4.47 22.22
N ASP A 81 20.74 -3.88 21.29
CA ASP A 81 19.81 -4.60 20.41
C ASP A 81 20.57 -5.68 19.61
N ALA A 82 21.72 -5.34 19.02
CA ALA A 82 22.54 -6.30 18.29
C ALA A 82 23.08 -7.43 19.19
N ARG A 83 23.39 -7.13 20.46
CA ARG A 83 23.79 -8.15 21.45
C ARG A 83 22.66 -9.13 21.75
N ASP A 84 21.44 -8.63 21.92
CA ASP A 84 20.30 -9.47 22.23
C ASP A 84 19.86 -10.29 20.99
N LEU A 85 19.89 -9.70 19.81
CA LEU A 85 19.63 -10.42 18.56
C LEU A 85 20.64 -11.53 18.30
N LYS A 86 21.89 -11.42 18.80
CA LYS A 86 22.86 -12.52 18.73
C LYS A 86 22.40 -13.76 19.48
N ARG A 87 21.60 -13.59 20.54
CA ARG A 87 21.07 -14.71 21.34
C ARG A 87 19.86 -15.38 20.66
N LEU A 88 19.17 -14.63 19.79
CA LEU A 88 18.05 -15.14 19.01
C LEU A 88 18.49 -15.80 17.69
N GLY A 89 19.74 -15.59 17.25
CA GLY A 89 20.30 -16.19 16.03
C GLY A 89 20.68 -17.67 16.18
N PRO A 90 21.30 -18.30 15.18
CA PRO A 90 21.78 -17.65 13.96
C PRO A 90 20.68 -17.20 13.01
N PHE A 91 21.02 -16.28 12.08
CA PHE A 91 20.15 -15.84 11.00
C PHE A 91 20.85 -16.10 9.66
N ASP A 92 20.12 -16.65 8.69
CA ASP A 92 20.59 -16.84 7.34
C ASP A 92 20.37 -15.57 6.50
N ILE A 93 19.34 -14.79 6.87
CA ILE A 93 18.92 -13.59 6.15
C ILE A 93 18.60 -12.49 7.17
N VAL A 94 19.00 -11.25 6.85
CA VAL A 94 18.58 -10.04 7.55
C VAL A 94 17.88 -9.15 6.54
N HIS A 95 16.63 -8.76 6.80
CA HIS A 95 15.87 -7.90 5.92
C HIS A 95 15.45 -6.61 6.64
N ASN A 96 16.01 -5.47 6.23
CA ASN A 96 15.55 -4.15 6.64
C ASN A 96 14.38 -3.71 5.74
N HIS A 97 13.21 -3.61 6.33
CA HIS A 97 11.96 -3.33 5.63
C HIS A 97 11.39 -1.98 6.05
N TYR A 98 11.74 -0.94 5.42
CA TYR A 98 11.74 0.49 5.70
C TYR A 98 13.11 0.94 6.25
N LEU A 99 13.69 1.99 5.65
CA LEU A 99 15.10 2.25 5.86
C LEU A 99 15.35 3.55 6.64
N SER A 100 16.15 3.42 7.69
CA SER A 100 16.80 4.54 8.37
C SER A 100 18.26 4.23 8.65
N GLN A 101 19.07 5.26 8.94
CA GLN A 101 20.48 5.06 9.31
C GLN A 101 20.62 4.09 10.51
N ARG A 102 19.74 4.24 11.52
CA ARG A 102 19.75 3.42 12.73
C ARG A 102 19.52 1.95 12.41
N ASP A 103 18.45 1.68 11.66
CA ASP A 103 18.02 0.32 11.39
C ASP A 103 18.95 -0.39 10.42
N LEU A 104 19.51 0.34 9.45
CA LEU A 104 20.58 -0.17 8.59
C LEU A 104 21.87 -0.48 9.37
N ALA A 105 22.24 0.34 10.37
CA ALA A 105 23.40 0.05 11.22
C ALA A 105 23.17 -1.23 12.04
N LEU A 106 21.99 -1.44 12.60
CA LEU A 106 21.61 -2.67 13.29
C LEU A 106 21.65 -3.87 12.34
N GLY A 107 20.98 -3.78 11.18
CA GLY A 107 20.96 -4.84 10.18
C GLY A 107 22.36 -5.28 9.76
N ARG A 108 23.23 -4.31 9.48
CA ARG A 108 24.66 -4.59 9.14
C ARG A 108 25.40 -5.35 10.25
N LEU A 109 25.25 -4.92 11.52
CA LEU A 109 25.94 -5.58 12.64
C LEU A 109 25.51 -7.05 12.78
N VAL A 110 24.21 -7.31 12.62
CA VAL A 110 23.67 -8.67 12.71
C VAL A 110 24.06 -9.49 11.47
N ALA A 111 23.89 -8.96 10.27
CA ALA A 111 24.24 -9.65 9.03
C ALA A 111 25.72 -10.02 9.00
N ARG A 112 26.63 -9.09 9.35
CA ARG A 112 28.07 -9.38 9.46
C ARG A 112 28.40 -10.46 10.49
N ARG A 113 27.67 -10.48 11.61
CA ARG A 113 27.95 -11.43 12.70
C ARG A 113 27.65 -12.87 12.30
N PHE A 114 26.64 -13.07 11.49
CA PHE A 114 26.16 -14.40 11.07
C PHE A 114 26.52 -14.74 9.63
N HIS A 115 27.22 -13.84 8.92
CA HIS A 115 27.44 -13.96 7.46
C HIS A 115 26.14 -14.14 6.69
N ALA A 116 25.07 -13.48 7.19
CA ALA A 116 23.74 -13.57 6.65
C ALA A 116 23.61 -12.74 5.38
N HIS A 117 22.82 -13.21 4.42
CA HIS A 117 22.39 -12.40 3.27
C HIS A 117 21.60 -11.18 3.75
N TRP A 118 22.02 -9.99 3.32
CA TRP A 118 21.44 -8.74 3.80
C TRP A 118 20.65 -8.02 2.74
N ALA A 119 19.31 -8.08 2.85
CA ALA A 119 18.35 -7.41 1.97
C ALA A 119 17.81 -6.12 2.59
N CYS A 120 17.51 -5.13 1.75
CA CYS A 120 16.97 -3.82 2.13
C CYS A 120 15.81 -3.43 1.22
N SER A 121 14.68 -2.99 1.77
CA SER A 121 13.51 -2.55 1.00
C SER A 121 13.13 -1.11 1.31
N PHE A 122 13.13 -0.25 0.30
CA PHE A 122 12.57 1.10 0.38
C PHE A 122 11.06 1.07 0.14
N TRP A 123 10.32 1.77 1.00
CA TRP A 123 8.86 1.89 0.90
C TRP A 123 8.36 3.10 0.13
N GLY A 124 9.21 4.05 -0.12
CA GLY A 124 8.89 5.29 -0.81
C GLY A 124 9.05 6.51 0.10
N SER A 125 8.38 6.61 1.23
CA SER A 125 8.52 7.76 2.14
C SER A 125 9.93 7.87 2.75
N ASP A 126 10.59 6.76 3.00
CA ASP A 126 11.98 6.65 3.45
C ASP A 126 13.02 7.01 2.37
N LEU A 127 12.59 7.16 1.13
CA LEU A 127 13.38 7.64 0.00
C LEU A 127 12.93 9.04 -0.46
N LEU A 128 11.63 9.19 -0.76
CA LEU A 128 11.09 10.39 -1.41
C LEU A 128 10.89 11.57 -0.45
N ARG A 129 10.68 11.29 0.85
CA ARG A 129 10.48 12.31 1.90
C ARG A 129 11.66 12.45 2.85
N ALA A 130 12.69 11.60 2.70
CA ALA A 130 13.87 11.66 3.53
C ALA A 130 14.71 12.90 3.19
N SER A 131 15.31 13.53 4.22
CA SER A 131 16.21 14.67 4.00
C SER A 131 17.49 14.24 3.26
N PRO A 132 18.12 15.15 2.49
CA PRO A 132 19.39 14.86 1.81
C PRO A 132 20.47 14.32 2.75
N LEU A 133 20.49 14.79 3.98
CA LEU A 133 21.43 14.31 5.00
C LEU A 133 21.13 12.87 5.45
N ALA A 134 19.85 12.52 5.60
CA ALA A 134 19.44 11.15 5.93
C ALA A 134 19.83 10.19 4.80
N LEU A 135 19.53 10.55 3.55
CA LEU A 135 19.90 9.77 2.37
C LEU A 135 21.41 9.57 2.28
N ARG A 136 22.22 10.64 2.49
CA ARG A 136 23.67 10.55 2.50
C ARG A 136 24.20 9.59 3.58
N ARG A 137 23.57 9.59 4.78
CA ARG A 137 23.97 8.71 5.90
C ARG A 137 23.63 7.24 5.66
N MET A 138 22.64 6.94 4.84
CA MET A 138 22.28 5.56 4.47
C MET A 138 23.23 4.96 3.41
N ARG A 139 23.84 5.78 2.55
CA ARG A 139 24.69 5.34 1.43
C ARG A 139 25.76 4.30 1.80
N PRO A 140 26.57 4.45 2.88
CA PRO A 140 27.61 3.47 3.24
C PRO A 140 27.03 2.07 3.52
N TYR A 141 25.84 2.00 4.07
CA TYR A 141 25.15 0.74 4.36
C TYR A 141 24.61 0.09 3.10
N LEU A 142 23.96 0.89 2.24
CA LEU A 142 23.40 0.43 0.97
C LEU A 142 24.48 -0.11 0.00
N ARG A 143 25.71 0.37 0.08
CA ARG A 143 26.82 -0.22 -0.65
C ARG A 143 27.17 -1.62 -0.21
N LEU A 144 26.90 -1.96 1.03
CA LEU A 144 27.32 -3.17 1.69
C LEU A 144 26.25 -4.26 1.78
N CYS A 145 24.96 -3.89 1.58
CA CYS A 145 23.90 -4.90 1.51
C CYS A 145 23.99 -5.67 0.17
N ASP A 146 23.47 -6.88 0.17
CA ASP A 146 23.55 -7.79 -0.99
C ASP A 146 22.48 -7.45 -2.02
N ALA A 147 21.25 -7.13 -1.57
CA ALA A 147 20.12 -6.84 -2.43
C ALA A 147 19.31 -5.65 -1.90
N ILE A 148 18.74 -4.89 -2.85
CA ILE A 148 17.83 -3.77 -2.53
C ILE A 148 16.54 -3.96 -3.33
N SER A 149 15.39 -3.66 -2.72
CA SER A 149 14.14 -3.58 -3.46
C SER A 149 13.47 -2.21 -3.32
N VAL A 150 12.71 -1.87 -4.35
CA VAL A 150 11.81 -0.72 -4.42
C VAL A 150 10.47 -1.16 -4.99
N HIS A 151 9.40 -0.38 -4.76
CA HIS A 151 8.05 -0.77 -5.10
C HIS A 151 7.41 0.07 -6.22
N SER A 152 8.18 0.96 -6.85
CA SER A 152 7.73 1.75 -8.00
C SER A 152 8.91 2.15 -8.88
N GLU A 153 8.62 2.42 -10.16
CA GLU A 153 9.61 2.97 -11.10
C GLU A 153 10.15 4.34 -10.67
N LEU A 154 9.29 5.15 -10.05
CA LEU A 154 9.71 6.42 -9.47
C LEU A 154 10.81 6.20 -8.42
N ASN A 155 10.63 5.23 -7.53
CA ASN A 155 11.61 4.89 -6.50
C ASN A 155 12.91 4.37 -7.15
N ARG A 156 12.82 3.53 -8.18
CA ARG A 156 14.00 3.01 -8.92
C ARG A 156 14.79 4.15 -9.58
N THR A 157 14.11 5.08 -10.21
CA THR A 157 14.71 6.28 -10.79
C THR A 157 15.38 7.15 -9.72
N MET A 158 14.72 7.33 -8.56
CA MET A 158 15.29 8.07 -7.43
C MET A 158 16.52 7.41 -6.85
N ILE A 159 16.57 6.08 -6.73
CA ILE A 159 17.77 5.35 -6.29
C ILE A 159 18.94 5.67 -7.22
N ARG A 160 18.77 5.58 -8.55
CA ARG A 160 19.81 5.90 -9.52
C ARG A 160 20.28 7.35 -9.37
N ARG A 161 19.36 8.30 -9.26
CA ARG A 161 19.67 9.73 -9.11
C ARG A 161 20.41 10.04 -7.80
N VAL A 162 19.99 9.46 -6.68
CA VAL A 162 20.51 9.78 -5.34
C VAL A 162 21.78 9.02 -5.02
N TYR A 163 21.83 7.74 -5.36
CA TYR A 163 22.89 6.83 -4.91
C TYR A 163 23.85 6.41 -6.02
N GLY A 164 23.50 6.63 -7.29
CA GLY A 164 24.33 6.29 -8.45
C GLY A 164 24.12 4.85 -8.95
N GLU A 165 24.81 4.52 -10.03
CA GLU A 165 24.60 3.27 -10.76
C GLU A 165 25.00 2.03 -9.95
N GLU A 166 26.06 2.11 -9.13
CA GLU A 166 26.53 1.02 -8.27
C GLU A 166 25.41 0.43 -7.38
N ILE A 167 24.60 1.31 -6.76
CA ILE A 167 23.49 0.90 -5.90
C ILE A 167 22.27 0.56 -6.76
N ALA A 168 22.06 1.26 -7.87
CA ALA A 168 20.94 1.00 -8.76
C ALA A 168 21.00 -0.38 -9.40
N GLN A 169 22.18 -0.90 -9.74
CA GLN A 169 22.37 -2.22 -10.36
C GLN A 169 21.92 -3.40 -9.46
N LYS A 170 22.01 -3.25 -8.15
CA LYS A 170 21.52 -4.25 -7.20
C LYS A 170 20.11 -3.96 -6.67
N THR A 171 19.41 -3.00 -7.30
CA THR A 171 18.05 -2.62 -6.92
C THR A 171 17.05 -3.25 -7.86
N THR A 172 16.19 -4.10 -7.30
CA THR A 172 15.10 -4.78 -8.03
C THR A 172 13.78 -4.07 -7.76
N LEU A 173 12.97 -3.92 -8.81
CA LEU A 173 11.59 -3.46 -8.68
C LEU A 173 10.71 -4.66 -8.29
N LEU A 174 10.11 -4.61 -7.13
CA LEU A 174 9.23 -5.64 -6.60
C LEU A 174 7.87 -5.03 -6.25
N TYR A 175 6.82 -5.46 -6.92
CA TYR A 175 5.46 -5.04 -6.58
C TYR A 175 4.94 -5.84 -5.40
N PHE A 176 4.13 -5.19 -4.56
CA PHE A 176 3.38 -5.90 -3.52
C PHE A 176 2.24 -6.69 -4.14
N GLY A 177 2.12 -7.94 -3.71
CA GLY A 177 1.00 -8.77 -4.10
C GLY A 177 -0.33 -8.24 -3.54
N GLN A 178 -1.38 -8.37 -4.34
CA GLN A 178 -2.74 -7.97 -3.96
C GLN A 178 -3.58 -9.21 -3.67
N THR A 179 -4.40 -9.12 -2.62
CA THR A 179 -5.40 -10.15 -2.28
C THR A 179 -6.79 -9.80 -2.76
N GLY A 180 -7.04 -8.52 -3.03
CA GLY A 180 -8.36 -8.01 -3.39
C GLY A 180 -8.96 -8.66 -4.63
N TYR A 181 -8.14 -9.16 -5.57
CA TYR A 181 -8.63 -9.86 -6.75
C TYR A 181 -9.34 -11.16 -6.39
N ALA A 182 -8.73 -11.98 -5.54
CA ALA A 182 -9.35 -13.21 -5.08
C ALA A 182 -10.60 -12.95 -4.21
N ASP A 183 -10.61 -11.85 -3.43
CA ASP A 183 -11.79 -11.44 -2.67
C ASP A 183 -12.93 -11.02 -3.60
N ILE A 184 -12.62 -10.28 -4.68
CA ILE A 184 -13.58 -9.86 -5.71
C ILE A 184 -14.15 -11.08 -6.46
N ASP A 185 -13.33 -12.06 -6.80
CA ASP A 185 -13.78 -13.28 -7.48
C ASP A 185 -14.72 -14.08 -6.58
N ARG A 186 -14.34 -14.31 -5.32
CA ARG A 186 -15.22 -14.97 -4.34
C ARG A 186 -16.55 -14.24 -4.16
N ALA A 187 -16.51 -12.90 -4.10
CA ALA A 187 -17.73 -12.10 -3.98
C ALA A 187 -18.59 -12.21 -5.25
N ARG A 188 -17.98 -12.20 -6.45
CA ARG A 188 -18.67 -12.33 -7.74
C ARG A 188 -19.35 -13.69 -7.91
N GLU A 189 -18.77 -14.76 -7.35
CA GLU A 189 -19.39 -16.10 -7.35
C GLU A 189 -20.60 -16.20 -6.40
N ARG A 190 -20.60 -15.42 -5.31
CA ARG A 190 -21.61 -15.52 -4.24
C ARG A 190 -22.73 -14.49 -4.34
N PHE A 191 -22.47 -13.33 -4.93
CA PHE A 191 -23.37 -12.19 -4.92
C PHE A 191 -23.58 -11.61 -6.32
N THR A 192 -24.82 -11.26 -6.61
CA THR A 192 -25.15 -10.46 -7.79
C THR A 192 -24.77 -8.98 -7.56
N PRO A 193 -24.59 -8.18 -8.62
CA PRO A 193 -24.35 -6.72 -8.46
C PRO A 193 -25.44 -6.02 -7.63
N ALA A 194 -26.71 -6.44 -7.77
CA ALA A 194 -27.82 -5.90 -6.98
C ALA A 194 -27.67 -6.19 -5.48
N GLN A 195 -27.23 -7.40 -5.12
CA GLN A 195 -26.98 -7.77 -3.72
C GLN A 195 -25.76 -7.00 -3.17
N CYS A 196 -24.70 -6.80 -3.98
CA CYS A 196 -23.58 -5.96 -3.59
C CYS A 196 -24.02 -4.53 -3.28
N ARG A 197 -24.87 -3.92 -4.12
CA ARG A 197 -25.43 -2.59 -3.89
C ARG A 197 -26.32 -2.54 -2.65
N ALA A 198 -27.20 -3.52 -2.47
CA ALA A 198 -28.10 -3.62 -1.32
C ALA A 198 -27.34 -3.67 0.02
N ARG A 199 -26.14 -4.29 0.05
CA ARG A 199 -25.26 -4.32 1.24
C ARG A 199 -24.95 -2.92 1.77
N PHE A 200 -24.92 -1.91 0.90
CA PHE A 200 -24.63 -0.50 1.23
C PHE A 200 -25.89 0.38 1.15
N GLY A 201 -27.10 -0.20 1.12
CA GLY A 201 -28.36 0.54 1.03
C GLY A 201 -28.54 1.26 -0.32
N ILE A 202 -27.92 0.77 -1.38
CA ILE A 202 -28.00 1.34 -2.73
C ILE A 202 -29.02 0.54 -3.55
N ALA A 203 -29.96 1.25 -4.17
CA ALA A 203 -30.94 0.61 -5.06
C ALA A 203 -30.28 0.08 -6.35
N PRO A 204 -30.77 -1.02 -6.93
CA PRO A 204 -30.12 -1.71 -8.04
C PRO A 204 -30.00 -0.90 -9.33
N ASP A 205 -30.90 0.06 -9.55
CA ASP A 205 -30.99 0.93 -10.73
C ASP A 205 -30.14 2.22 -10.64
N ARG A 206 -29.47 2.45 -9.51
CA ARG A 206 -28.66 3.65 -9.28
C ARG A 206 -27.32 3.57 -10.00
N PHE A 207 -26.87 4.71 -10.50
CA PHE A 207 -25.52 4.87 -11.04
C PHE A 207 -24.55 5.20 -9.89
N VAL A 208 -23.61 4.32 -9.59
CA VAL A 208 -22.77 4.37 -8.38
C VAL A 208 -21.40 4.99 -8.69
N VAL A 209 -21.12 6.13 -8.06
CA VAL A 209 -19.85 6.85 -8.16
C VAL A 209 -19.12 6.79 -6.83
N CYS A 210 -17.99 6.10 -6.78
CA CYS A 210 -17.10 6.04 -5.63
C CYS A 210 -15.98 7.07 -5.76
N VAL A 211 -15.70 7.86 -4.70
CA VAL A 211 -14.70 8.93 -4.71
C VAL A 211 -13.64 8.70 -3.65
N GLY A 212 -12.41 8.46 -4.09
CA GLY A 212 -11.29 8.16 -3.22
C GLY A 212 -11.48 6.86 -2.42
N TYR A 213 -10.54 6.57 -1.50
CA TYR A 213 -10.53 5.32 -0.73
C TYR A 213 -10.18 5.51 0.75
N SER A 214 -10.03 6.75 1.23
CA SER A 214 -9.75 7.06 2.63
C SER A 214 -10.25 8.45 3.01
N ALA A 215 -10.24 8.76 4.32
CA ALA A 215 -10.63 10.07 4.86
C ALA A 215 -9.54 11.15 4.73
N SER A 216 -8.38 10.81 4.17
CA SER A 216 -7.29 11.78 3.99
C SER A 216 -7.68 12.89 3.02
N SER A 217 -7.39 14.14 3.36
CA SER A 217 -7.58 15.30 2.47
C SER A 217 -6.79 15.17 1.15
N ALA A 218 -5.73 14.36 1.14
CA ALA A 218 -5.00 14.04 -0.08
C ALA A 218 -5.85 13.32 -1.16
N GLN A 219 -6.98 12.71 -0.79
CA GLN A 219 -7.92 12.10 -1.72
C GLN A 219 -8.71 13.12 -2.55
N GLN A 220 -8.69 14.39 -2.16
CA GLN A 220 -9.37 15.50 -2.83
C GLN A 220 -10.88 15.24 -3.06
N GLN A 221 -11.53 14.58 -2.10
CA GLN A 221 -12.94 14.26 -2.17
C GLN A 221 -13.80 15.53 -2.24
N LEU A 222 -13.47 16.57 -1.46
CA LEU A 222 -14.19 17.83 -1.44
C LEU A 222 -14.18 18.50 -2.83
N GLU A 223 -13.01 18.58 -3.44
CA GLU A 223 -12.79 19.19 -4.77
C GLU A 223 -13.54 18.42 -5.87
N VAL A 224 -13.59 17.09 -5.77
CA VAL A 224 -14.40 16.24 -6.67
C VAL A 224 -15.89 16.54 -6.49
N LEU A 225 -16.38 16.69 -5.26
CA LEU A 225 -17.77 17.00 -4.99
C LEU A 225 -18.16 18.39 -5.46
N GLU A 226 -17.27 19.38 -5.28
CA GLU A 226 -17.45 20.74 -5.80
C GLU A 226 -17.63 20.72 -7.34
N ALA A 227 -16.85 19.89 -8.02
CA ALA A 227 -17.01 19.72 -9.46
C ALA A 227 -18.33 19.01 -9.81
N LEU A 228 -18.69 17.95 -9.09
CA LEU A 228 -19.92 17.19 -9.36
C LEU A 228 -21.20 18.02 -9.21
N GLN A 229 -21.20 19.13 -8.45
CA GLN A 229 -22.33 20.07 -8.40
C GLN A 229 -22.69 20.66 -9.77
N LEU A 230 -21.75 20.68 -10.71
CA LEU A 230 -21.98 21.18 -12.06
C LEU A 230 -22.73 20.19 -12.98
N LEU A 231 -22.94 18.94 -12.51
CA LEU A 231 -23.82 18.01 -13.22
C LEU A 231 -25.27 18.48 -13.16
N PRO A 232 -26.05 18.27 -14.23
CA PRO A 232 -27.49 18.52 -14.20
C PRO A 232 -28.17 17.76 -13.04
N ALA A 233 -29.07 18.43 -12.34
CA ALA A 233 -29.77 17.87 -11.16
C ALA A 233 -30.47 16.54 -11.47
N GLU A 234 -30.98 16.36 -12.70
CA GLU A 234 -31.58 15.11 -13.15
C GLU A 234 -30.58 13.95 -13.14
N ARG A 235 -29.34 14.17 -13.59
CA ARG A 235 -28.27 13.16 -13.55
C ARG A 235 -27.87 12.85 -12.12
N LEU A 236 -27.71 13.88 -11.29
CA LEU A 236 -27.40 13.70 -9.86
C LEU A 236 -28.47 12.86 -9.14
N ARG A 237 -29.79 13.10 -9.42
CA ARG A 237 -30.85 12.30 -8.80
C ARG A 237 -30.79 10.82 -9.15
N ARG A 238 -30.21 10.43 -10.27
CA ARG A 238 -30.01 9.04 -10.69
C ARG A 238 -28.73 8.41 -10.10
N MET A 239 -27.85 9.22 -9.51
CA MET A 239 -26.56 8.81 -8.97
C MET A 239 -26.63 8.46 -7.49
N THR A 240 -25.82 7.51 -7.05
CA THR A 240 -25.43 7.33 -5.66
C THR A 240 -23.95 7.65 -5.53
N LEU A 241 -23.62 8.59 -4.66
CA LEU A 241 -22.26 8.95 -4.30
C LEU A 241 -21.79 8.10 -3.13
N VAL A 242 -20.64 7.46 -3.23
CA VAL A 242 -20.03 6.70 -2.14
C VAL A 242 -18.70 7.35 -1.74
N LEU A 243 -18.61 7.75 -0.48
CA LEU A 243 -17.40 8.30 0.13
C LEU A 243 -16.81 7.26 1.10
N GLN A 244 -15.66 6.72 0.77
CA GLN A 244 -14.95 5.80 1.65
C GLN A 244 -14.05 6.62 2.58
N GLN A 245 -14.48 6.80 3.84
CA GLN A 245 -13.80 7.59 4.88
C GLN A 245 -13.51 6.72 6.11
N THR A 246 -12.98 5.54 5.90
CA THR A 246 -12.82 4.49 6.90
C THR A 246 -11.51 4.60 7.69
N TYR A 247 -10.52 5.32 7.17
CA TYR A 247 -9.20 5.52 7.80
C TYR A 247 -8.46 6.72 7.18
N GLY A 248 -7.32 7.09 7.77
CA GLY A 248 -6.41 8.08 7.19
C GLY A 248 -6.88 9.52 7.35
N GLU A 249 -7.81 9.79 8.27
CA GLU A 249 -8.19 11.16 8.60
C GLU A 249 -6.98 11.95 9.11
N ASN A 250 -6.66 13.04 8.44
CA ASN A 250 -5.57 13.94 8.79
C ASN A 250 -6.02 15.42 8.89
N ASP A 251 -7.28 15.69 8.55
CA ASP A 251 -7.92 17.01 8.64
C ASP A 251 -9.43 16.84 8.91
N PRO A 252 -9.86 16.83 10.18
CA PRO A 252 -11.25 16.68 10.56
C PRO A 252 -12.17 17.75 9.98
N ALA A 253 -11.67 18.99 9.82
CA ALA A 253 -12.46 20.08 9.25
C ALA A 253 -12.71 19.86 7.75
N TYR A 254 -11.73 19.34 7.02
CA TYR A 254 -11.89 18.95 5.63
C TYR A 254 -12.93 17.83 5.49
N VAL A 255 -12.85 16.79 6.32
CA VAL A 255 -13.80 15.66 6.31
C VAL A 255 -15.23 16.15 6.62
N ALA A 256 -15.39 17.04 7.60
CA ALA A 256 -16.70 17.62 7.94
C ALA A 256 -17.29 18.40 6.76
N ARG A 257 -16.51 19.28 6.12
CA ARG A 257 -16.95 20.03 4.94
C ARG A 257 -17.31 19.11 3.76
N THR A 258 -16.53 18.05 3.55
CA THR A 258 -16.80 17.05 2.50
C THR A 258 -18.16 16.37 2.73
N ARG A 259 -18.46 15.97 3.97
CA ARG A 259 -19.76 15.36 4.33
C ARG A 259 -20.92 16.35 4.21
N GLU A 260 -20.72 17.57 4.64
CA GLU A 260 -21.73 18.62 4.51
C GLU A 260 -22.09 18.88 3.05
N LEU A 261 -21.08 19.03 2.19
CA LEU A 261 -21.30 19.22 0.75
C LEU A 261 -21.99 18.01 0.11
N ALA A 262 -21.55 16.79 0.45
CA ALA A 262 -22.16 15.57 -0.04
C ALA A 262 -23.67 15.48 0.33
N GLY A 263 -24.04 15.91 1.54
CA GLY A 263 -25.43 15.95 1.98
C GLY A 263 -26.29 17.02 1.29
N ARG A 264 -25.68 18.00 0.62
CA ARG A 264 -26.40 19.04 -0.14
C ARG A 264 -26.64 18.66 -1.61
N LEU A 265 -25.92 17.66 -2.11
CA LEU A 265 -26.11 17.19 -3.49
C LEU A 265 -27.46 16.47 -3.63
N PRO A 266 -28.20 16.69 -4.74
CA PRO A 266 -29.49 16.04 -4.96
C PRO A 266 -29.33 14.57 -5.41
N CYS A 267 -28.40 13.83 -4.81
CA CYS A 267 -28.15 12.42 -5.03
C CYS A 267 -28.20 11.65 -3.70
N GLN A 268 -28.39 10.34 -3.76
CA GLN A 268 -28.15 9.52 -2.59
C GLN A 268 -26.66 9.57 -2.23
N THR A 269 -26.35 9.74 -0.94
CA THR A 269 -24.97 9.70 -0.46
C THR A 269 -24.78 8.61 0.58
N VAL A 270 -23.76 7.78 0.39
CA VAL A 270 -23.33 6.74 1.33
C VAL A 270 -21.93 7.10 1.83
N VAL A 271 -21.80 7.39 3.12
CA VAL A 271 -20.51 7.66 3.77
C VAL A 271 -20.12 6.46 4.61
N LEU A 272 -19.04 5.79 4.21
CA LEU A 272 -18.50 4.62 4.90
C LEU A 272 -17.43 5.09 5.89
N THR A 273 -17.69 4.93 7.19
CA THR A 273 -16.79 5.38 8.27
C THR A 273 -16.14 4.23 9.02
N GLN A 274 -16.65 3.01 8.87
CA GLN A 274 -16.08 1.81 9.47
C GLN A 274 -15.17 1.09 8.48
N PHE A 275 -14.07 0.52 8.98
CA PHE A 275 -13.16 -0.25 8.15
C PHE A 275 -13.90 -1.46 7.55
N LEU A 276 -13.80 -1.61 6.24
CA LEU A 276 -14.43 -2.71 5.52
C LEU A 276 -13.56 -3.97 5.59
N GLY A 277 -14.17 -5.10 5.94
CA GLY A 277 -13.55 -6.40 5.77
C GLY A 277 -13.32 -6.75 4.29
N PRO A 278 -12.59 -7.84 3.99
CA PRO A 278 -12.30 -8.25 2.61
C PRO A 278 -13.54 -8.42 1.74
N GLU A 279 -14.59 -9.09 2.26
CA GLU A 279 -15.84 -9.33 1.55
C GLU A 279 -16.59 -8.03 1.27
N ASP A 280 -16.80 -7.18 2.28
CA ASP A 280 -17.47 -5.89 2.10
C ASP A 280 -16.69 -4.96 1.14
N SER A 281 -15.34 -4.99 1.21
CA SER A 281 -14.50 -4.26 0.28
C SER A 281 -14.70 -4.74 -1.16
N ALA A 282 -14.74 -6.05 -1.39
CA ALA A 282 -15.00 -6.64 -2.70
C ALA A 282 -16.40 -6.30 -3.22
N MET A 283 -17.42 -6.40 -2.36
CA MET A 283 -18.79 -6.03 -2.71
C MET A 283 -18.90 -4.54 -3.08
N LEU A 284 -18.17 -3.66 -2.39
CA LEU A 284 -18.11 -2.24 -2.74
C LEU A 284 -17.53 -2.03 -4.15
N ARG A 285 -16.42 -2.73 -4.49
CA ARG A 285 -15.82 -2.65 -5.85
C ARG A 285 -16.81 -3.12 -6.92
N LEU A 286 -17.55 -4.21 -6.66
CA LEU A 286 -18.56 -4.76 -7.57
C LEU A 286 -19.83 -3.91 -7.66
N SER A 287 -20.07 -3.03 -6.70
CA SER A 287 -21.22 -2.11 -6.72
C SER A 287 -21.01 -0.89 -7.61
N ALA A 288 -19.76 -0.52 -7.87
CA ALA A 288 -19.39 0.75 -8.48
C ALA A 288 -19.48 0.71 -10.02
N ASP A 289 -20.08 1.74 -10.60
CA ASP A 289 -20.02 2.01 -12.04
C ASP A 289 -18.81 2.88 -12.37
N VAL A 290 -18.48 3.86 -11.50
CA VAL A 290 -17.34 4.77 -11.66
C VAL A 290 -16.53 4.84 -10.35
N PHE A 291 -15.22 4.86 -10.47
CA PHE A 291 -14.30 5.23 -9.39
C PHE A 291 -13.45 6.45 -9.81
N ILE A 292 -13.47 7.49 -8.97
CA ILE A 292 -12.71 8.74 -9.22
C ILE A 292 -11.49 8.75 -8.30
N LEU A 293 -10.29 8.80 -8.90
CA LEU A 293 -9.00 8.88 -8.23
C LEU A 293 -8.37 10.25 -8.48
N ALA A 294 -8.51 11.15 -7.50
CA ALA A 294 -8.07 12.55 -7.60
C ALA A 294 -6.79 12.87 -6.80
N ILE A 295 -6.21 11.90 -6.10
CA ILE A 295 -4.96 12.08 -5.35
C ILE A 295 -3.84 12.62 -6.26
N ARG A 296 -2.98 13.51 -5.73
CA ARG A 296 -1.92 14.14 -6.54
C ARG A 296 -0.70 13.26 -6.77
N THR A 297 -0.44 12.34 -5.86
CA THR A 297 0.70 11.42 -5.96
C THR A 297 0.28 10.02 -5.53
N ASP A 298 0.60 9.04 -6.34
CA ASP A 298 0.33 7.64 -6.07
C ASP A 298 1.39 6.77 -6.73
N ALA A 299 1.72 5.63 -6.12
CA ALA A 299 2.70 4.72 -6.71
C ALA A 299 2.06 3.76 -7.73
N PHE A 300 1.02 3.10 -7.34
CA PHE A 300 0.13 2.25 -8.15
C PHE A 300 -0.97 1.72 -7.23
N SER A 301 -2.03 2.50 -7.05
CA SER A 301 -3.06 2.29 -6.04
C SER A 301 -3.69 0.90 -6.10
N ALA A 302 -3.64 0.17 -4.98
CA ALA A 302 -4.35 -1.09 -4.83
C ALA A 302 -5.86 -0.93 -5.04
N SER A 303 -6.47 0.12 -4.46
CA SER A 303 -7.89 0.41 -4.65
C SER A 303 -8.26 0.64 -6.12
N MET A 304 -7.43 1.41 -6.87
CA MET A 304 -7.65 1.62 -8.30
C MET A 304 -7.60 0.28 -9.05
N GLN A 305 -6.60 -0.54 -8.80
CA GLN A 305 -6.46 -1.85 -9.42
C GLN A 305 -7.68 -2.75 -9.13
N GLU A 306 -8.18 -2.73 -7.90
CA GLU A 306 -9.37 -3.48 -7.49
C GLU A 306 -10.64 -3.01 -8.20
N TYR A 307 -10.85 -1.69 -8.34
CA TYR A 307 -11.98 -1.15 -9.10
C TYR A 307 -11.89 -1.48 -10.58
N LEU A 308 -10.70 -1.38 -11.19
CA LEU A 308 -10.46 -1.80 -12.58
C LEU A 308 -10.76 -3.30 -12.76
N TYR A 309 -10.30 -4.13 -11.84
CA TYR A 309 -10.53 -5.57 -11.86
C TYR A 309 -12.01 -5.92 -11.67
N ALA A 310 -12.70 -5.22 -10.78
CA ALA A 310 -14.16 -5.38 -10.59
C ALA A 310 -14.97 -4.99 -11.83
N GLY A 311 -14.44 -4.11 -12.67
CA GLY A 311 -15.07 -3.68 -13.92
C GLY A 311 -15.61 -2.27 -13.90
N ALA A 312 -15.34 -1.49 -12.86
CA ALA A 312 -15.71 -0.08 -12.80
C ALA A 312 -14.93 0.75 -13.84
N CYS A 313 -15.55 1.80 -14.37
CA CYS A 313 -14.88 2.83 -15.14
C CYS A 313 -14.05 3.69 -14.17
N VAL A 314 -12.73 3.77 -14.37
CA VAL A 314 -11.84 4.56 -13.52
C VAL A 314 -11.50 5.88 -14.20
N LEU A 315 -11.81 6.99 -13.51
CA LEU A 315 -11.42 8.34 -13.88
C LEU A 315 -10.26 8.78 -12.99
N LYS A 316 -9.11 9.13 -13.57
CA LYS A 316 -7.94 9.57 -12.81
C LYS A 316 -7.49 10.97 -13.17
N GLY A 317 -6.81 11.64 -12.23
CA GLY A 317 -6.09 12.87 -12.58
C GLY A 317 -5.01 12.60 -13.63
N ALA A 318 -4.91 13.46 -14.66
CA ALA A 318 -3.93 13.33 -15.75
C ALA A 318 -2.47 13.43 -15.24
N TRP A 319 -2.26 13.97 -14.05
CA TRP A 319 -0.96 14.03 -13.37
C TRP A 319 -0.49 12.69 -12.79
N LEU A 320 -1.37 11.68 -12.72
CA LEU A 320 -1.01 10.34 -12.30
C LEU A 320 -0.54 9.53 -13.50
N GLY A 321 0.76 9.35 -13.62
CA GLY A 321 1.36 8.43 -14.60
C GLY A 321 1.50 7.02 -14.00
N TYR A 322 1.05 6.02 -14.75
CA TYR A 322 1.16 4.61 -14.36
C TYR A 322 1.80 3.81 -15.51
N PRO A 323 3.14 3.75 -15.58
CA PRO A 323 3.83 2.95 -16.59
C PRO A 323 3.32 1.52 -16.66
N GLN A 324 2.89 0.96 -15.51
CA GLN A 324 2.33 -0.39 -15.44
C GLN A 324 1.07 -0.57 -16.29
N LEU A 325 0.22 0.46 -16.38
CA LEU A 325 -0.97 0.42 -17.24
C LEU A 325 -0.57 0.56 -18.72
N GLU A 326 0.41 1.41 -19.01
CA GLU A 326 0.96 1.59 -20.36
C GLU A 326 1.56 0.26 -20.87
N ASP A 327 2.34 -0.43 -20.04
CA ASP A 327 2.93 -1.75 -20.34
C ASP A 327 1.85 -2.82 -20.61
N MET A 328 0.67 -2.69 -19.98
CA MET A 328 -0.49 -3.56 -20.22
C MET A 328 -1.35 -3.12 -21.41
N GLY A 329 -1.00 -2.04 -22.10
CA GLY A 329 -1.83 -1.45 -23.16
C GLY A 329 -3.18 -0.90 -22.66
N ILE A 330 -3.22 -0.42 -21.41
CA ILE A 330 -4.42 0.13 -20.76
C ILE A 330 -4.33 1.64 -20.69
N GLU A 331 -5.27 2.31 -21.34
CA GLU A 331 -5.47 3.74 -21.22
C GLU A 331 -6.73 4.03 -20.40
N LEU A 332 -6.63 4.92 -19.40
CA LEU A 332 -7.74 5.33 -18.55
C LEU A 332 -8.22 6.73 -18.91
N ALA A 333 -9.52 6.94 -18.79
CA ALA A 333 -10.09 8.27 -18.88
C ALA A 333 -9.49 9.18 -17.78
N SER A 334 -9.02 10.36 -18.18
CA SER A 334 -8.31 11.28 -17.29
C SER A 334 -8.86 12.70 -17.39
N PHE A 335 -8.85 13.40 -16.24
CA PHE A 335 -9.18 14.81 -16.14
C PHE A 335 -7.92 15.63 -15.86
N ARG A 336 -7.78 16.78 -16.53
CA ARG A 336 -6.68 17.73 -16.29
C ARG A 336 -7.04 18.74 -15.21
N ASP A 337 -8.32 19.08 -15.16
CA ASP A 337 -8.92 19.94 -14.17
C ASP A 337 -10.15 19.25 -13.55
N PHE A 338 -10.50 19.60 -12.32
CA PHE A 338 -11.71 19.07 -11.67
C PHE A 338 -12.98 19.42 -12.46
N ALA A 339 -13.00 20.56 -13.16
CA ALA A 339 -14.09 20.97 -14.03
C ALA A 339 -14.38 19.98 -15.19
N ASP A 340 -13.43 19.10 -15.53
CA ASP A 340 -13.64 18.05 -16.54
C ASP A 340 -14.47 16.86 -16.00
N ILE A 341 -14.51 16.65 -14.68
CA ILE A 341 -15.12 15.48 -14.04
C ILE A 341 -16.62 15.33 -14.39
N PRO A 342 -17.45 16.39 -14.36
CA PRO A 342 -18.87 16.26 -14.70
C PRO A 342 -19.10 15.71 -16.11
N ALA A 343 -18.33 16.18 -17.10
CA ALA A 343 -18.44 15.69 -18.47
C ALA A 343 -18.03 14.22 -18.60
N LEU A 344 -16.98 13.80 -17.89
CA LEU A 344 -16.54 12.39 -17.90
C LEU A 344 -17.56 11.47 -17.20
N VAL A 345 -18.11 11.89 -16.06
CA VAL A 345 -19.16 11.14 -15.35
C VAL A 345 -20.41 11.06 -16.23
N ALA A 346 -20.83 12.15 -16.90
CA ALA A 346 -21.95 12.15 -17.83
C ALA A 346 -21.74 11.13 -18.97
N ARG A 347 -20.54 11.11 -19.58
CA ARG A 347 -20.19 10.13 -20.62
C ARG A 347 -20.23 8.68 -20.11
N ALA A 348 -19.82 8.45 -18.86
CA ALA A 348 -19.92 7.13 -18.25
C ALA A 348 -21.40 6.74 -18.00
N MET A 349 -22.24 7.67 -17.55
CA MET A 349 -23.68 7.45 -17.38
C MET A 349 -24.38 7.14 -18.71
N ASP A 350 -23.89 7.69 -19.81
CA ASP A 350 -24.42 7.47 -21.17
C ASP A 350 -23.80 6.23 -21.86
N GLY A 351 -22.92 5.48 -21.15
CA GLY A 351 -22.27 4.28 -21.68
C GLY A 351 -21.12 4.56 -22.67
N ALA A 352 -20.75 5.83 -22.87
CA ALA A 352 -19.63 6.23 -23.75
C ALA A 352 -18.25 6.02 -23.11
N LEU A 353 -18.19 5.82 -21.80
CA LEU A 353 -17.03 5.37 -21.05
C LEU A 353 -17.41 4.15 -20.23
N THR A 354 -16.62 3.10 -20.33
CA THR A 354 -16.88 1.82 -19.65
C THR A 354 -15.65 1.35 -18.89
N GLY A 355 -15.81 0.37 -18.04
CA GLY A 355 -14.69 -0.35 -17.43
C GLY A 355 -13.91 -1.17 -18.45
N LEU A 356 -12.80 -1.73 -18.02
CA LEU A 356 -11.91 -2.53 -18.84
C LEU A 356 -12.58 -3.81 -19.38
N ALA A 357 -12.20 -4.21 -20.57
CA ALA A 357 -12.59 -5.50 -21.16
C ALA A 357 -12.11 -6.69 -20.28
N PRO A 358 -12.82 -7.83 -20.28
CA PRO A 358 -12.47 -9.00 -19.47
C PRO A 358 -11.00 -9.44 -19.63
N GLY A 359 -10.46 -9.43 -20.85
CA GLY A 359 -9.06 -9.81 -21.13
C GLY A 359 -8.05 -8.86 -20.47
N GLN A 360 -8.34 -7.55 -20.45
CA GLN A 360 -7.49 -6.56 -19.77
C GLN A 360 -7.58 -6.70 -18.26
N ARG A 361 -8.77 -6.96 -17.71
CA ARG A 361 -8.95 -7.19 -16.26
C ARG A 361 -8.16 -8.41 -15.79
N ALA A 362 -8.12 -9.47 -16.56
CA ALA A 362 -7.39 -10.70 -16.24
C ALA A 362 -5.85 -10.51 -16.12
N LEU A 363 -5.30 -9.40 -16.63
CA LEU A 363 -3.87 -9.08 -16.48
C LEU A 363 -3.51 -8.74 -15.02
N PHE A 364 -4.41 -8.13 -14.26
CA PHE A 364 -4.11 -7.70 -12.89
C PHE A 364 -3.72 -8.87 -11.96
N PRO A 365 -4.54 -9.91 -11.74
CA PRO A 365 -4.12 -11.03 -10.90
C PRO A 365 -2.91 -11.77 -11.47
N ARG A 366 -2.75 -11.85 -12.80
CA ARG A 366 -1.62 -12.52 -13.45
C ARG A 366 -0.28 -11.80 -13.20
N LEU A 367 -0.30 -10.49 -12.93
CA LEU A 367 0.92 -9.69 -12.75
C LEU A 367 1.13 -9.25 -11.30
N TYR A 368 0.05 -9.08 -10.53
CA TYR A 368 0.09 -8.43 -9.22
C TYR A 368 -0.57 -9.23 -8.09
N SER A 369 -0.99 -10.48 -8.28
CA SER A 369 -1.35 -11.35 -7.15
C SER A 369 -0.09 -11.77 -6.38
N TRP A 370 -0.26 -12.23 -5.12
CA TRP A 370 0.87 -12.75 -4.34
C TRP A 370 1.55 -13.95 -5.00
N GLU A 371 0.78 -14.78 -5.69
CA GLU A 371 1.31 -15.91 -6.46
C GLU A 371 2.20 -15.42 -7.61
N ALA A 372 1.75 -14.40 -8.33
CA ALA A 372 2.46 -13.85 -9.48
C ALA A 372 3.79 -13.19 -9.10
N VAL A 373 3.82 -12.44 -7.97
CA VAL A 373 5.02 -11.73 -7.53
C VAL A 373 5.95 -12.56 -6.65
N ARG A 374 5.55 -13.77 -6.27
CA ARG A 374 6.24 -14.60 -5.29
C ARG A 374 7.70 -14.87 -5.63
N GLU A 375 7.98 -15.38 -6.83
CA GLU A 375 9.34 -15.72 -7.22
C GLU A 375 10.26 -14.50 -7.29
N SER A 376 9.74 -13.37 -7.78
CA SER A 376 10.49 -12.12 -7.78
C SER A 376 10.88 -11.67 -6.36
N TRP A 377 9.97 -11.78 -5.40
CA TRP A 377 10.27 -11.50 -4.00
C TRP A 377 11.25 -12.49 -3.38
N LEU A 378 11.09 -13.79 -3.65
CA LEU A 378 11.99 -14.83 -3.12
C LEU A 378 13.42 -14.67 -3.68
N SER A 379 13.58 -14.09 -4.87
CA SER A 379 14.91 -13.80 -5.43
C SER A 379 15.69 -12.78 -4.60
N LEU A 380 15.00 -11.91 -3.82
CA LEU A 380 15.64 -10.97 -2.90
C LEU A 380 16.40 -11.68 -1.77
N TYR A 381 16.13 -12.94 -1.50
CA TYR A 381 16.65 -13.74 -0.38
C TYR A 381 17.62 -14.85 -0.82
N ARG A 382 18.03 -14.84 -2.09
CA ARG A 382 18.95 -15.85 -2.68
C ARG A 382 20.38 -15.39 -2.78
#